data_00feceb7c64173cd496818240c918ae3
#
_entry.id   00feceb7c64173cd496818240c918ae3
#
_cell.length_a   1.000
_cell.length_b   1.000
_cell.length_c   1.000
_cell.angle_alpha   90.00
_cell.angle_beta   90.00
_cell.angle_gamma   90.00
#
_symmetry.space_group_name_H-M   'P 1'
#
loop_
_entity.id
_entity.type
_entity.pdbx_description
1 polymer ?
#
loop_
_entity_poly.entity_id
_entity_poly.type
_entity_poly.pdbx_seq_one_letter_code
_entity_poly.pdbx_strand_id
1 'polypeptide(L)'
;MTIPELSIQLLYGLGISCSIFFIAWLFSIRHRNAAIADIAWSFGLTALAIYYCSALDGWLIRKIVLFIMISCWSLRLGVYLLHRTIASIEKEDTRYNHLRQRFRGPLALYFLWVFFCQALLQTTVSVPFVLAAADSRIGFTPLEMASVIVFVPAFFLEIVADRQLAAFKQLASHPGGSVCKAGLWRYSRHPNYFFEWLIWCSFAGYASGSQEGLIAIASPAIMLFMLLFVSGVKLSEEVSLKSRGEEYRRYQRETSAFVPWFVRRVD
;
A
#
# COMPACT_ATOMS: atom_id res chain seq x y z
N MET A 1 -7.58 5.00 25.24
CA MET A 1 -6.13 4.67 25.26
C MET A 1 -5.36 5.97 25.36
N THR A 2 -4.41 6.07 26.26
CA THR A 2 -3.54 7.25 26.43
C THR A 2 -2.36 7.22 25.43
N ILE A 3 -1.69 8.37 25.21
CA ILE A 3 -0.51 8.44 24.32
C ILE A 3 0.63 7.50 24.76
N PRO A 4 0.96 7.37 26.08
CA PRO A 4 1.96 6.39 26.52
C PRO A 4 1.57 4.93 26.20
N GLU A 5 0.31 4.55 26.39
CA GLU A 5 -0.18 3.22 26.03
C GLU A 5 -0.09 2.97 24.52
N LEU A 6 -0.47 3.95 23.71
CA LEU A 6 -0.31 3.90 22.24
C LEU A 6 1.16 3.66 21.86
N SER A 7 2.07 4.39 22.47
CA SER A 7 3.51 4.28 22.20
C SER A 7 4.04 2.87 22.52
N ILE A 8 3.61 2.28 23.63
CA ILE A 8 3.98 0.91 24.02
C ILE A 8 3.48 -0.10 22.98
N GLN A 9 2.22 0.02 22.55
CA GLN A 9 1.66 -0.88 21.54
C GLN A 9 2.36 -0.76 20.18
N LEU A 10 2.73 0.47 19.79
CA LEU A 10 3.51 0.70 18.59
C LEU A 10 4.94 0.12 18.70
N LEU A 11 5.57 0.15 19.88
CA LEU A 11 6.88 -0.50 20.10
C LEU A 11 6.78 -2.03 19.93
N TYR A 12 5.74 -2.68 20.45
CA TYR A 12 5.53 -4.10 20.19
C TYR A 12 5.24 -4.37 18.70
N GLY A 13 4.43 -3.54 18.06
CA GLY A 13 4.19 -3.61 16.62
C GLY A 13 5.47 -3.44 15.80
N LEU A 14 6.35 -2.53 16.21
CA LEU A 14 7.67 -2.34 15.60
C LEU A 14 8.54 -3.59 15.73
N GLY A 15 8.54 -4.23 16.90
CA GLY A 15 9.25 -5.50 17.11
C GLY A 15 8.77 -6.60 16.16
N ILE A 16 7.45 -6.72 15.98
CA ILE A 16 6.83 -7.67 15.01
C ILE A 16 7.26 -7.32 13.59
N SER A 17 7.09 -6.06 13.18
CA SER A 17 7.47 -5.59 11.83
C SER A 17 8.96 -5.79 11.57
N CYS A 18 9.83 -5.43 12.50
CA CYS A 18 11.28 -5.64 12.38
C CYS A 18 11.63 -7.11 12.21
N SER A 19 10.97 -8.00 12.95
CA SER A 19 11.20 -9.46 12.81
C SER A 19 10.80 -9.98 11.43
N ILE A 20 9.63 -9.57 10.93
CA ILE A 20 9.13 -9.94 9.60
C ILE A 20 10.08 -9.40 8.50
N PHE A 21 10.44 -8.12 8.57
CA PHE A 21 11.33 -7.50 7.58
C PHE A 21 12.76 -8.04 7.67
N PHE A 22 13.25 -8.43 8.86
CA PHE A 22 14.55 -9.07 9.01
C PHE A 22 14.58 -10.45 8.31
N ILE A 23 13.55 -11.26 8.52
CA ILE A 23 13.41 -12.55 7.82
C ILE A 23 13.31 -12.33 6.30
N ALA A 24 12.50 -11.37 5.86
CA ALA A 24 12.38 -11.01 4.46
C ALA A 24 13.70 -10.51 3.85
N TRP A 25 14.51 -9.78 4.62
CA TRP A 25 15.85 -9.35 4.22
C TRP A 25 16.79 -10.54 4.00
N LEU A 26 16.79 -11.54 4.89
CA LEU A 26 17.58 -12.76 4.70
C LEU A 26 17.20 -13.46 3.38
N PHE A 27 15.91 -13.61 3.10
CA PHE A 27 15.43 -14.15 1.83
C PHE A 27 15.83 -13.27 0.64
N SER A 28 15.79 -11.94 0.79
CA SER A 28 16.17 -11.01 -0.28
C SER A 28 17.64 -11.11 -0.66
N ILE A 29 18.53 -11.37 0.31
CA ILE A 29 19.95 -11.61 0.06
C ILE A 29 20.13 -12.93 -0.70
N ARG A 30 19.44 -14.00 -0.24
CA ARG A 30 19.55 -15.34 -0.85
C ARG A 30 19.11 -15.36 -2.32
N HIS A 31 18.03 -14.63 -2.64
CA HIS A 31 17.44 -14.57 -3.98
C HIS A 31 17.88 -13.34 -4.80
N ARG A 32 18.69 -12.46 -4.22
CA ARG A 32 19.11 -11.19 -4.83
C ARG A 32 17.93 -10.35 -5.35
N ASN A 33 16.80 -10.39 -4.62
CA ASN A 33 15.58 -9.71 -5.01
C ASN A 33 14.95 -8.98 -3.81
N ALA A 34 15.08 -7.67 -3.76
CA ALA A 34 14.56 -6.85 -2.67
C ALA A 34 13.04 -6.60 -2.77
N ALA A 35 12.36 -6.99 -3.87
CA ALA A 35 10.91 -6.91 -3.97
C ALA A 35 10.18 -7.84 -2.97
N ILE A 36 10.90 -8.76 -2.31
CA ILE A 36 10.43 -9.54 -1.16
C ILE A 36 9.96 -8.62 -0.02
N ALA A 37 10.50 -7.41 0.10
CA ALA A 37 10.03 -6.41 1.05
C ALA A 37 8.55 -6.01 0.85
N ASP A 38 8.09 -5.95 -0.40
CA ASP A 38 6.67 -5.62 -0.70
C ASP A 38 5.73 -6.74 -0.20
N ILE A 39 6.19 -8.00 -0.22
CA ILE A 39 5.46 -9.16 0.33
C ILE A 39 5.40 -9.05 1.86
N ALA A 40 6.56 -8.76 2.50
CA ALA A 40 6.65 -8.55 3.94
C ALA A 40 5.78 -7.37 4.40
N TRP A 41 5.71 -6.30 3.59
CA TRP A 41 4.82 -5.17 3.83
C TRP A 41 3.37 -5.62 3.94
N SER A 42 2.88 -6.37 2.95
CA SER A 42 1.48 -6.77 2.91
C SER A 42 1.12 -7.74 4.03
N PHE A 43 1.83 -8.86 4.17
CA PHE A 43 1.55 -9.84 5.24
C PHE A 43 1.83 -9.30 6.64
N GLY A 44 2.80 -8.40 6.78
CA GLY A 44 3.11 -7.74 8.04
C GLY A 44 1.95 -6.91 8.59
N LEU A 45 1.16 -6.25 7.74
CA LEU A 45 -0.03 -5.52 8.17
C LEU A 45 -1.12 -6.45 8.71
N THR A 46 -1.30 -7.65 8.12
CA THR A 46 -2.16 -8.69 8.70
C THR A 46 -1.63 -9.15 10.07
N ALA A 47 -0.33 -9.37 10.20
CA ALA A 47 0.27 -9.77 11.49
C ALA A 47 0.07 -8.70 12.58
N LEU A 48 0.23 -7.42 12.23
CA LEU A 48 -0.08 -6.32 13.14
C LEU A 48 -1.55 -6.28 13.51
N ALA A 49 -2.47 -6.51 12.56
CA ALA A 49 -3.91 -6.58 12.85
C ALA A 49 -4.24 -7.74 13.82
N ILE A 50 -3.64 -8.91 13.63
CA ILE A 50 -3.77 -10.05 14.56
C ILE A 50 -3.33 -9.63 15.95
N TYR A 51 -2.13 -9.06 16.06
CA TYR A 51 -1.58 -8.63 17.34
C TYR A 51 -2.48 -7.61 18.04
N TYR A 52 -2.81 -6.50 17.39
CA TYR A 52 -3.60 -5.44 18.02
C TYR A 52 -5.04 -5.89 18.36
N CYS A 53 -5.69 -6.65 17.49
CA CYS A 53 -7.02 -7.16 17.77
C CYS A 53 -7.04 -8.22 18.87
N SER A 54 -5.96 -8.96 19.10
CA SER A 54 -5.85 -9.94 20.19
C SER A 54 -5.41 -9.33 21.52
N ALA A 55 -4.49 -8.34 21.49
CA ALA A 55 -3.86 -7.77 22.68
C ALA A 55 -4.65 -6.62 23.33
N LEU A 56 -5.56 -5.97 22.60
CA LEU A 56 -6.27 -4.78 23.07
C LEU A 56 -7.74 -5.09 23.44
N ASP A 57 -8.23 -4.43 24.49
CA ASP A 57 -9.54 -4.67 25.11
C ASP A 57 -10.68 -3.82 24.50
N GLY A 58 -10.62 -3.52 23.21
CA GLY A 58 -11.68 -2.81 22.52
C GLY A 58 -12.92 -3.68 22.26
N TRP A 59 -13.99 -3.03 21.80
CA TRP A 59 -15.25 -3.71 21.50
C TRP A 59 -15.07 -4.79 20.42
N LEU A 60 -15.44 -6.03 20.74
CA LEU A 60 -15.17 -7.22 19.91
C LEU A 60 -15.66 -7.07 18.47
N ILE A 61 -16.87 -6.55 18.25
CA ILE A 61 -17.42 -6.41 16.89
C ILE A 61 -16.61 -5.40 16.08
N ARG A 62 -16.15 -4.29 16.69
CA ARG A 62 -15.27 -3.33 16.04
C ARG A 62 -13.95 -3.97 15.64
N LYS A 63 -13.34 -4.76 16.52
CA LYS A 63 -12.11 -5.51 16.23
C LYS A 63 -12.29 -6.51 15.09
N ILE A 64 -13.41 -7.22 15.05
CA ILE A 64 -13.72 -8.17 13.97
C ILE A 64 -13.84 -7.45 12.62
N VAL A 65 -14.61 -6.36 12.56
CA VAL A 65 -14.76 -5.58 11.31
C VAL A 65 -13.42 -5.02 10.85
N LEU A 66 -12.65 -4.41 11.76
CA LEU A 66 -11.30 -3.92 11.48
C LEU A 66 -10.39 -5.02 10.93
N PHE A 67 -10.36 -6.17 11.60
CA PHE A 67 -9.55 -7.31 11.20
C PHE A 67 -9.92 -7.81 9.79
N ILE A 68 -11.21 -7.89 9.48
CA ILE A 68 -11.70 -8.28 8.15
C ILE A 68 -11.24 -7.25 7.11
N MET A 69 -11.43 -5.95 7.34
CA MET A 69 -11.01 -4.91 6.41
C MET A 69 -9.51 -5.00 6.10
N ILE A 70 -8.67 -5.07 7.14
CA ILE A 70 -7.21 -5.13 6.97
C ILE A 70 -6.81 -6.43 6.27
N SER A 71 -7.31 -7.57 6.74
CA SER A 71 -6.90 -8.88 6.24
C SER A 71 -7.35 -9.10 4.80
N CYS A 72 -8.58 -8.72 4.43
CA CYS A 72 -9.06 -8.82 3.05
C CYS A 72 -8.14 -8.05 2.09
N TRP A 73 -7.80 -6.81 2.42
CA TRP A 73 -6.94 -5.99 1.58
C TRP A 73 -5.49 -6.48 1.58
N SER A 74 -4.88 -6.67 2.75
CA SER A 74 -3.45 -6.98 2.86
C SER A 74 -3.11 -8.40 2.39
N LEU A 75 -3.95 -9.40 2.66
CA LEU A 75 -3.74 -10.76 2.14
C LEU A 75 -3.92 -10.82 0.63
N ARG A 76 -4.94 -10.14 0.08
CA ARG A 76 -5.13 -10.03 -1.37
C ARG A 76 -3.89 -9.44 -2.04
N LEU A 77 -3.41 -8.31 -1.51
CA LEU A 77 -2.21 -7.65 -2.03
C LEU A 77 -0.97 -8.53 -1.87
N GLY A 78 -0.79 -9.15 -0.70
CA GLY A 78 0.33 -10.03 -0.41
C GLY A 78 0.38 -11.25 -1.34
N VAL A 79 -0.74 -11.91 -1.58
CA VAL A 79 -0.85 -13.04 -2.52
C VAL A 79 -0.54 -12.59 -3.95
N TYR A 80 -1.07 -11.45 -4.39
CA TYR A 80 -0.76 -10.90 -5.71
C TYR A 80 0.73 -10.60 -5.88
N LEU A 81 1.36 -9.96 -4.90
CA LEU A 81 2.78 -9.64 -4.92
C LEU A 81 3.66 -10.90 -4.84
N LEU A 82 3.26 -11.88 -4.05
CA LEU A 82 3.95 -13.17 -3.96
C LEU A 82 3.97 -13.88 -5.31
N HIS A 83 2.80 -14.04 -5.96
CA HIS A 83 2.72 -14.65 -7.28
C HIS A 83 3.55 -13.90 -8.32
N ARG A 84 3.48 -12.58 -8.33
CA ARG A 84 4.27 -11.73 -9.24
C ARG A 84 5.77 -11.93 -9.02
N THR A 85 6.20 -11.94 -7.77
CA THR A 85 7.63 -12.06 -7.42
C THR A 85 8.15 -13.46 -7.72
N ILE A 86 7.40 -14.52 -7.44
CA ILE A 86 7.78 -15.90 -7.79
C ILE A 86 7.89 -16.06 -9.31
N ALA A 87 6.92 -15.55 -10.08
CA ALA A 87 6.92 -15.64 -11.54
C ALA A 87 8.11 -14.90 -12.19
N SER A 88 8.74 -13.97 -11.49
CA SER A 88 9.87 -13.17 -11.99
C SER A 88 10.99 -13.05 -10.96
N ILE A 89 11.26 -14.12 -10.19
CA ILE A 89 12.20 -14.07 -9.05
C ILE A 89 13.63 -13.65 -9.49
N GLU A 90 14.03 -13.97 -10.71
CA GLU A 90 15.33 -13.61 -11.29
C GLU A 90 15.39 -12.15 -11.77
N LYS A 91 14.24 -11.49 -11.92
CA LYS A 91 14.16 -10.10 -12.37
C LYS A 91 13.71 -9.21 -11.23
N GLU A 92 14.67 -8.54 -10.61
CA GLU A 92 14.39 -7.57 -9.55
C GLU A 92 13.56 -6.39 -10.09
N ASP A 93 12.61 -5.90 -9.28
CA ASP A 93 11.82 -4.70 -9.61
C ASP A 93 12.74 -3.49 -9.87
N THR A 94 12.39 -2.70 -10.87
CA THR A 94 13.18 -1.54 -11.34
C THR A 94 13.52 -0.55 -10.21
N ARG A 95 12.63 -0.39 -9.22
CA ARG A 95 12.84 0.48 -8.05
C ARG A 95 14.08 0.05 -7.26
N TYR A 96 14.18 -1.24 -6.95
CA TYR A 96 15.29 -1.80 -6.17
C TYR A 96 16.58 -1.88 -6.99
N ASN A 97 16.48 -2.13 -8.30
CA ASN A 97 17.63 -2.06 -9.20
C ASN A 97 18.25 -0.65 -9.24
N HIS A 98 17.44 0.39 -9.28
CA HIS A 98 17.95 1.77 -9.20
C HIS A 98 18.66 2.05 -7.87
N LEU A 99 18.11 1.57 -6.74
CA LEU A 99 18.77 1.69 -5.45
C LEU A 99 20.12 0.97 -5.43
N ARG A 100 20.16 -0.26 -5.97
CA ARG A 100 21.36 -1.08 -6.05
C ARG A 100 22.47 -0.44 -6.88
N GLN A 101 22.12 0.21 -7.99
CA GLN A 101 23.08 0.88 -8.86
C GLN A 101 23.64 2.19 -8.27
N ARG A 102 22.86 2.88 -7.44
CA ARG A 102 23.29 4.16 -6.83
C ARG A 102 24.19 3.98 -5.61
N PHE A 103 24.11 2.87 -4.93
CA PHE A 103 24.84 2.63 -3.70
C PHE A 103 26.20 1.96 -3.96
N ARG A 104 27.29 2.54 -3.41
CA ARG A 104 28.68 2.07 -3.60
C ARG A 104 29.27 1.35 -2.39
N GLY A 105 28.48 1.01 -1.39
CA GLY A 105 28.90 0.34 -0.15
C GLY A 105 28.46 -1.11 -0.07
N PRO A 106 28.53 -1.74 1.13
CA PRO A 106 28.07 -3.10 1.37
C PRO A 106 26.54 -3.19 1.20
N LEU A 107 26.10 -3.68 0.04
CA LEU A 107 24.69 -3.73 -0.37
C LEU A 107 23.80 -4.45 0.66
N ALA A 108 24.31 -5.49 1.32
CA ALA A 108 23.55 -6.20 2.33
C ALA A 108 23.13 -5.30 3.49
N LEU A 109 24.04 -4.51 4.03
CA LEU A 109 23.76 -3.56 5.11
C LEU A 109 22.87 -2.41 4.65
N TYR A 110 23.06 -1.93 3.42
CA TYR A 110 22.19 -0.92 2.84
C TYR A 110 20.73 -1.41 2.74
N PHE A 111 20.53 -2.62 2.21
CA PHE A 111 19.18 -3.18 2.15
C PHE A 111 18.63 -3.53 3.53
N LEU A 112 19.44 -3.95 4.52
CA LEU A 112 18.99 -4.09 5.89
C LEU A 112 18.40 -2.78 6.42
N TRP A 113 19.08 -1.67 6.17
CA TRP A 113 18.59 -0.33 6.54
C TRP A 113 17.28 0.00 5.81
N VAL A 114 17.18 -0.27 4.51
CA VAL A 114 15.94 -0.04 3.72
C VAL A 114 14.78 -0.85 4.30
N PHE A 115 14.99 -2.13 4.64
CA PHE A 115 13.99 -3.00 5.25
C PHE A 115 13.58 -2.50 6.64
N PHE A 116 14.53 -2.05 7.44
CA PHE A 116 14.23 -1.43 8.74
C PHE A 116 13.39 -0.14 8.59
N CYS A 117 13.71 0.72 7.64
CA CYS A 117 12.90 1.91 7.35
C CYS A 117 11.47 1.52 6.92
N GLN A 118 11.29 0.44 6.17
CA GLN A 118 9.97 -0.07 5.83
C GLN A 118 9.21 -0.62 7.05
N ALA A 119 9.88 -1.34 7.97
CA ALA A 119 9.28 -1.79 9.22
C ALA A 119 8.79 -0.61 10.07
N LEU A 120 9.60 0.44 10.19
CA LEU A 120 9.23 1.67 10.89
C LEU A 120 8.04 2.37 10.23
N LEU A 121 8.07 2.50 8.90
CA LEU A 121 6.97 3.10 8.14
C LEU A 121 5.68 2.28 8.29
N GLN A 122 5.74 0.95 8.17
CA GLN A 122 4.61 0.05 8.34
C GLN A 122 3.97 0.21 9.72
N THR A 123 4.78 0.24 10.78
CA THR A 123 4.31 0.46 12.15
C THR A 123 3.66 1.84 12.28
N THR A 124 4.26 2.87 11.70
CA THR A 124 3.72 4.24 11.77
C THR A 124 2.36 4.33 11.08
N VAL A 125 2.20 3.75 9.89
CA VAL A 125 0.89 3.78 9.20
C VAL A 125 -0.14 2.84 9.82
N SER A 126 0.25 1.91 10.71
CA SER A 126 -0.69 1.05 11.44
C SER A 126 -1.36 1.72 12.65
N VAL A 127 -1.06 2.98 12.95
CA VAL A 127 -1.71 3.74 14.05
C VAL A 127 -3.24 3.63 14.06
N PRO A 128 -3.98 3.74 12.93
CA PRO A 128 -5.43 3.53 12.94
C PRO A 128 -5.85 2.16 13.46
N PHE A 129 -5.04 1.12 13.25
CA PHE A 129 -5.36 -0.24 13.70
C PHE A 129 -5.32 -0.34 15.22
N VAL A 130 -4.30 0.24 15.85
CA VAL A 130 -4.17 0.30 17.32
C VAL A 130 -5.34 1.06 17.92
N LEU A 131 -5.62 2.27 17.41
CA LEU A 131 -6.65 3.15 17.92
C LEU A 131 -8.04 2.52 17.84
N ALA A 132 -8.38 1.92 16.69
CA ALA A 132 -9.66 1.25 16.51
C ALA A 132 -9.79 -0.04 17.34
N ALA A 133 -8.69 -0.81 17.45
CA ALA A 133 -8.68 -2.04 18.25
C ALA A 133 -8.76 -1.80 19.76
N ALA A 134 -8.32 -0.63 20.24
CA ALA A 134 -8.38 -0.25 21.66
C ALA A 134 -9.70 0.41 22.08
N ASP A 135 -10.54 0.78 21.13
CA ASP A 135 -11.77 1.52 21.40
C ASP A 135 -12.87 0.60 21.95
N SER A 136 -13.18 0.74 23.23
CA SER A 136 -14.16 -0.07 23.97
C SER A 136 -15.61 0.44 23.85
N ARG A 137 -15.87 1.58 23.21
CA ARG A 137 -17.23 2.10 23.02
C ARG A 137 -18.07 1.11 22.23
N ILE A 138 -19.25 0.80 22.72
CA ILE A 138 -20.21 -0.07 22.05
C ILE A 138 -20.95 0.71 20.95
N GLY A 139 -21.12 0.09 19.79
CA GLY A 139 -21.76 0.70 18.61
C GLY A 139 -20.77 1.38 17.68
N PHE A 140 -21.26 1.74 16.49
CA PHE A 140 -20.50 2.45 15.46
C PHE A 140 -20.96 3.89 15.34
N THR A 141 -20.03 4.79 15.17
CA THR A 141 -20.31 6.19 14.78
C THR A 141 -20.71 6.26 13.29
N PRO A 142 -21.40 7.33 12.86
CA PRO A 142 -21.69 7.53 11.43
C PRO A 142 -20.44 7.53 10.56
N LEU A 143 -19.31 8.07 11.06
CA LEU A 143 -18.05 8.12 10.33
C LEU A 143 -17.40 6.73 10.21
N GLU A 144 -17.46 5.89 11.23
CA GLU A 144 -17.03 4.49 11.15
C GLU A 144 -17.84 3.71 10.11
N MET A 145 -19.16 3.89 10.10
CA MET A 145 -20.02 3.27 9.09
C MET A 145 -19.72 3.78 7.66
N ALA A 146 -19.57 5.09 7.50
CA ALA A 146 -19.17 5.68 6.22
C ALA A 146 -17.82 5.14 5.73
N SER A 147 -16.88 4.92 6.65
CA SER A 147 -15.56 4.36 6.34
C SER A 147 -15.66 2.94 5.81
N VAL A 148 -16.50 2.08 6.38
CA VAL A 148 -16.77 0.74 5.83
C VAL A 148 -17.44 0.81 4.46
N ILE A 149 -18.40 1.71 4.28
CA ILE A 149 -19.09 1.93 2.99
C ILE A 149 -18.11 2.39 1.92
N VAL A 150 -17.12 3.23 2.24
CA VAL A 150 -16.08 3.67 1.30
C VAL A 150 -15.05 2.57 1.04
N PHE A 151 -14.68 1.80 2.07
CA PHE A 151 -13.70 0.72 1.95
C PHE A 151 -14.12 -0.32 0.91
N VAL A 152 -15.38 -0.77 0.95
CA VAL A 152 -15.86 -1.86 0.06
C VAL A 152 -15.66 -1.54 -1.42
N PRO A 153 -16.20 -0.44 -1.98
CA PRO A 153 -15.97 -0.11 -3.38
C PRO A 153 -14.51 0.20 -3.68
N ALA A 154 -13.76 0.85 -2.77
CA ALA A 154 -12.34 1.13 -2.98
C ALA A 154 -11.54 -0.17 -3.13
N PHE A 155 -11.78 -1.16 -2.28
CA PHE A 155 -11.16 -2.48 -2.36
C PHE A 155 -11.43 -3.20 -3.69
N PHE A 156 -12.69 -3.24 -4.12
CA PHE A 156 -13.03 -3.90 -5.39
C PHE A 156 -12.53 -3.13 -6.62
N LEU A 157 -12.57 -1.80 -6.60
CA LEU A 157 -12.10 -0.99 -7.72
C LEU A 157 -10.56 -1.02 -7.85
N GLU A 158 -9.83 -1.16 -6.75
CA GLU A 158 -8.39 -1.44 -6.79
C GLU A 158 -8.10 -2.77 -7.49
N ILE A 159 -8.83 -3.84 -7.14
CA ILE A 159 -8.71 -5.15 -7.80
C ILE A 159 -9.03 -5.04 -9.30
N VAL A 160 -10.07 -4.32 -9.66
CA VAL A 160 -10.44 -4.12 -11.08
C VAL A 160 -9.34 -3.37 -11.82
N ALA A 161 -8.78 -2.31 -11.23
CA ALA A 161 -7.68 -1.55 -11.83
C ALA A 161 -6.44 -2.42 -12.06
N ASP A 162 -6.05 -3.21 -11.05
CA ASP A 162 -4.90 -4.13 -11.16
C ASP A 162 -5.12 -5.20 -12.24
N ARG A 163 -6.32 -5.79 -12.30
CA ARG A 163 -6.69 -6.79 -13.34
C ARG A 163 -6.68 -6.20 -14.73
N GLN A 164 -7.21 -4.99 -14.91
CA GLN A 164 -7.20 -4.30 -16.22
C GLN A 164 -5.76 -4.06 -16.70
N LEU A 165 -4.86 -3.63 -15.82
CA LEU A 165 -3.45 -3.44 -16.16
C LEU A 165 -2.75 -4.77 -16.45
N ALA A 166 -3.02 -5.81 -15.68
CA ALA A 166 -2.45 -7.14 -15.88
C ALA A 166 -2.89 -7.73 -17.23
N ALA A 167 -4.18 -7.68 -17.55
CA ALA A 167 -4.71 -8.13 -18.82
C ALA A 167 -4.11 -7.36 -20.00
N PHE A 168 -3.99 -6.02 -19.89
CA PHE A 168 -3.32 -5.22 -20.90
C PHE A 168 -1.88 -5.66 -21.14
N LYS A 169 -1.11 -5.92 -20.08
CA LYS A 169 0.29 -6.38 -20.19
C LYS A 169 0.44 -7.77 -20.80
N GLN A 170 -0.56 -8.64 -20.69
CA GLN A 170 -0.55 -10.00 -21.24
C GLN A 170 -0.86 -10.04 -22.74
N LEU A 171 -1.50 -9.02 -23.30
CA LEU A 171 -1.78 -8.95 -24.73
C LEU A 171 -0.45 -8.74 -25.49
N ALA A 172 0.12 -9.85 -25.97
CA ALA A 172 1.44 -9.88 -26.63
C ALA A 172 1.53 -9.06 -27.95
N SER A 173 0.40 -8.59 -28.46
CA SER A 173 0.28 -7.83 -29.70
C SER A 173 0.45 -6.33 -29.57
N HIS A 174 0.70 -5.83 -28.33
CA HIS A 174 0.95 -4.39 -28.18
C HIS A 174 2.36 -4.05 -28.65
N PRO A 175 2.51 -3.25 -29.72
CA PRO A 175 3.82 -2.73 -30.11
C PRO A 175 4.48 -2.03 -28.90
N GLY A 176 5.78 -2.14 -28.77
CA GLY A 176 6.51 -1.40 -27.75
C GLY A 176 6.11 0.07 -27.82
N GLY A 177 5.51 0.59 -26.71
CA GLY A 177 5.00 1.96 -26.70
C GLY A 177 3.53 2.12 -26.27
N SER A 178 2.72 1.07 -26.37
CA SER A 178 1.28 1.17 -26.03
C SER A 178 0.99 1.51 -24.57
N VAL A 179 -0.08 2.28 -24.35
CA VAL A 179 -0.54 2.76 -23.04
C VAL A 179 -1.92 2.14 -22.71
N CYS A 180 -2.07 1.65 -21.49
CA CYS A 180 -3.37 1.17 -20.99
C CYS A 180 -4.32 2.36 -20.81
N LYS A 181 -5.36 2.45 -21.65
CA LYS A 181 -6.40 3.47 -21.60
C LYS A 181 -7.80 2.86 -21.41
N ALA A 182 -7.89 1.58 -21.04
CA ALA A 182 -9.16 0.86 -20.89
C ALA A 182 -9.71 0.96 -19.47
N GLY A 183 -11.04 0.95 -19.35
CA GLY A 183 -11.73 0.91 -18.05
C GLY A 183 -11.36 2.10 -17.16
N LEU A 184 -10.93 1.81 -15.93
CA LEU A 184 -10.55 2.83 -14.93
C LEU A 184 -9.32 3.65 -15.36
N TRP A 185 -8.42 3.05 -16.16
CA TRP A 185 -7.22 3.71 -16.71
C TRP A 185 -7.54 4.82 -17.73
N ARG A 186 -8.78 4.91 -18.18
CA ARG A 186 -9.26 6.03 -18.98
C ARG A 186 -9.42 7.30 -18.14
N TYR A 187 -9.79 7.16 -16.87
CA TYR A 187 -10.15 8.29 -15.99
C TYR A 187 -9.01 8.72 -15.07
N SER A 188 -8.09 7.81 -14.77
CA SER A 188 -6.86 8.09 -14.00
C SER A 188 -5.70 7.28 -14.58
N ARG A 189 -4.48 7.84 -14.54
CA ARG A 189 -3.27 7.12 -14.93
C ARG A 189 -2.77 6.17 -13.84
N HIS A 190 -3.29 6.32 -12.61
CA HIS A 190 -2.95 5.49 -11.45
C HIS A 190 -4.21 5.20 -10.60
N PRO A 191 -5.26 4.57 -11.19
CA PRO A 191 -6.51 4.35 -10.48
C PRO A 191 -6.35 3.40 -9.29
N ASN A 192 -5.47 2.39 -9.39
CA ASN A 192 -5.16 1.48 -8.30
C ASN A 192 -4.56 2.23 -7.09
N TYR A 193 -3.64 3.17 -7.29
CA TYR A 193 -3.09 3.97 -6.20
C TYR A 193 -4.11 4.92 -5.57
N PHE A 194 -5.05 5.44 -6.36
CA PHE A 194 -6.14 6.26 -5.83
C PHE A 194 -7.05 5.43 -4.91
N PHE A 195 -7.44 4.23 -5.32
CA PHE A 195 -8.28 3.36 -4.51
C PHE A 195 -7.53 2.80 -3.30
N GLU A 196 -6.25 2.49 -3.41
CA GLU A 196 -5.40 2.18 -2.26
C GLU A 196 -5.39 3.32 -1.24
N TRP A 197 -5.23 4.56 -1.68
CA TRP A 197 -5.30 5.71 -0.79
C TRP A 197 -6.67 5.85 -0.10
N LEU A 198 -7.77 5.60 -0.81
CA LEU A 198 -9.11 5.59 -0.20
C LEU A 198 -9.29 4.50 0.86
N ILE A 199 -8.65 3.34 0.69
CA ILE A 199 -8.61 2.29 1.70
C ILE A 199 -7.91 2.82 2.97
N TRP A 200 -6.79 3.51 2.84
CA TRP A 200 -6.11 4.13 3.99
C TRP A 200 -6.93 5.25 4.64
N CYS A 201 -7.65 6.04 3.86
CA CYS A 201 -8.63 7.00 4.38
C CYS A 201 -9.74 6.29 5.19
N SER A 202 -10.19 5.13 4.70
CA SER A 202 -11.20 4.32 5.40
C SER A 202 -10.68 3.77 6.72
N PHE A 203 -9.43 3.31 6.81
CA PHE A 203 -8.84 2.90 8.09
C PHE A 203 -8.75 4.06 9.09
N ALA A 204 -8.35 5.25 8.63
CA ALA A 204 -8.28 6.42 9.49
C ALA A 204 -9.66 6.88 9.96
N GLY A 205 -10.65 6.93 9.05
CA GLY A 205 -12.02 7.26 9.40
C GLY A 205 -12.66 6.25 10.36
N TYR A 206 -12.32 4.96 10.22
CA TYR A 206 -12.78 3.92 11.13
C TYR A 206 -12.18 4.04 12.54
N ALA A 207 -10.98 4.59 12.67
CA ALA A 207 -10.33 4.87 13.95
C ALA A 207 -10.73 6.22 14.57
N SER A 208 -11.40 7.09 13.82
CA SER A 208 -11.68 8.49 14.22
C SER A 208 -12.54 8.64 15.46
N GLY A 209 -13.30 7.61 15.80
CA GLY A 209 -14.14 7.61 16.99
C GLY A 209 -13.37 7.46 18.30
N SER A 210 -12.13 6.96 18.30
CA SER A 210 -11.29 6.83 19.49
C SER A 210 -10.89 8.20 20.05
N GLN A 211 -10.49 8.24 21.32
CA GLN A 211 -10.08 9.48 21.99
C GLN A 211 -8.97 10.24 21.23
N GLU A 212 -8.00 9.51 20.65
CA GLU A 212 -6.88 10.05 19.89
C GLU A 212 -7.06 9.86 18.37
N GLY A 213 -8.31 9.69 17.91
CA GLY A 213 -8.63 9.31 16.53
C GLY A 213 -8.11 10.26 15.45
N LEU A 214 -7.88 11.54 15.77
CA LEU A 214 -7.29 12.50 14.83
C LEU A 214 -5.86 12.14 14.42
N ILE A 215 -5.11 11.45 15.27
CA ILE A 215 -3.74 10.99 14.93
C ILE A 215 -3.79 9.99 13.77
N ALA A 216 -4.89 9.26 13.61
CA ALA A 216 -5.06 8.30 12.51
C ALA A 216 -4.95 8.95 11.13
N ILE A 217 -5.23 10.25 11.00
CA ILE A 217 -5.14 11.01 9.72
C ILE A 217 -3.70 11.02 9.17
N ALA A 218 -2.71 10.87 10.04
CA ALA A 218 -1.32 10.79 9.61
C ALA A 218 -1.08 9.62 8.63
N SER A 219 -1.79 8.49 8.79
CA SER A 219 -1.59 7.31 7.94
C SER A 219 -1.96 7.54 6.48
N PRO A 220 -3.18 8.00 6.11
CA PRO A 220 -3.48 8.31 4.72
C PRO A 220 -2.67 9.49 4.18
N ALA A 221 -2.23 10.44 5.01
CA ALA A 221 -1.36 11.53 4.59
C ALA A 221 0.04 11.00 4.20
N ILE A 222 0.63 10.13 5.02
CA ILE A 222 1.91 9.47 4.74
C ILE A 222 1.77 8.59 3.48
N MET A 223 0.71 7.79 3.38
CA MET A 223 0.49 6.94 2.22
C MET A 223 0.31 7.75 0.94
N LEU A 224 -0.42 8.87 0.98
CA LEU A 224 -0.55 9.76 -0.17
C LEU A 224 0.81 10.32 -0.61
N PHE A 225 1.63 10.76 0.35
CA PHE A 225 2.98 11.22 0.07
C PHE A 225 3.85 10.12 -0.57
N MET A 226 3.81 8.91 -0.03
CA MET A 226 4.55 7.77 -0.58
C MET A 226 4.10 7.42 -2.00
N LEU A 227 2.78 7.37 -2.23
CA LEU A 227 2.19 7.03 -3.52
C LEU A 227 2.45 8.12 -4.58
N LEU A 228 2.42 9.39 -4.23
CA LEU A 228 2.64 10.46 -5.21
C LEU A 228 4.12 10.70 -5.50
N PHE A 229 4.99 10.72 -4.49
CA PHE A 229 6.32 11.30 -4.60
C PHE A 229 7.48 10.30 -4.45
N VAL A 230 7.28 9.16 -3.79
CA VAL A 230 8.38 8.25 -3.45
C VAL A 230 8.38 6.99 -4.30
N SER A 231 7.37 6.15 -4.20
CA SER A 231 7.36 4.80 -4.78
C SER A 231 6.28 4.55 -5.84
N GLY A 232 5.33 5.47 -5.98
CA GLY A 232 4.14 5.27 -6.82
C GLY A 232 4.20 6.06 -8.14
N VAL A 233 3.38 7.12 -8.23
CA VAL A 233 3.09 7.89 -9.45
C VAL A 233 4.35 8.38 -10.12
N LYS A 234 5.19 9.13 -9.40
CA LYS A 234 6.40 9.76 -9.97
C LYS A 234 7.29 8.75 -10.69
N LEU A 235 7.62 7.66 -10.01
CA LEU A 235 8.53 6.65 -10.55
C LEU A 235 7.89 5.89 -11.72
N SER A 236 6.60 5.54 -11.60
CA SER A 236 5.86 4.86 -12.67
C SER A 236 5.76 5.72 -13.92
N GLU A 237 5.58 7.03 -13.79
CA GLU A 237 5.51 7.96 -14.91
C GLU A 237 6.89 8.15 -15.58
N GLU A 238 7.96 8.27 -14.80
CA GLU A 238 9.32 8.35 -15.33
C GLU A 238 9.68 7.11 -16.18
N VAL A 239 9.36 5.91 -15.67
CA VAL A 239 9.60 4.65 -16.39
C VAL A 239 8.72 4.57 -17.64
N SER A 240 7.45 4.99 -17.54
CA SER A 240 6.52 4.97 -18.67
C SER A 240 6.91 5.96 -19.77
N LEU A 241 7.38 7.15 -19.43
CA LEU A 241 7.89 8.14 -20.38
C LEU A 241 9.12 7.63 -21.13
N LYS A 242 10.06 6.98 -20.42
CA LYS A 242 11.26 6.40 -21.04
C LYS A 242 10.94 5.29 -22.03
N SER A 243 9.92 4.47 -21.73
CA SER A 243 9.58 3.29 -22.54
C SER A 243 8.55 3.55 -23.64
N ARG A 244 7.69 4.57 -23.50
CA ARG A 244 6.53 4.82 -24.38
C ARG A 244 6.53 6.19 -25.04
N GLY A 245 7.46 7.07 -24.64
CA GLY A 245 7.72 8.35 -25.30
C GLY A 245 6.48 9.24 -25.46
N GLU A 246 6.22 9.65 -26.71
CA GLU A 246 5.17 10.64 -27.03
C GLU A 246 3.75 10.11 -26.79
N GLU A 247 3.51 8.80 -26.94
CA GLU A 247 2.19 8.22 -26.64
C GLU A 247 1.83 8.40 -25.15
N TYR A 248 2.82 8.21 -24.25
CA TYR A 248 2.58 8.45 -22.82
C TYR A 248 2.41 9.95 -22.51
N ARG A 249 3.12 10.85 -23.18
CA ARG A 249 2.93 12.31 -23.04
C ARG A 249 1.53 12.73 -23.45
N ARG A 250 1.01 12.17 -24.53
CA ARG A 250 -0.38 12.39 -24.95
C ARG A 250 -1.35 11.92 -23.88
N TYR A 251 -1.14 10.73 -23.32
CA TYR A 251 -1.96 10.21 -22.22
C TYR A 251 -1.91 11.10 -20.97
N GLN A 252 -0.74 11.69 -20.66
CA GLN A 252 -0.61 12.66 -19.56
C GLN A 252 -1.43 13.94 -19.78
N ARG A 253 -1.55 14.41 -21.03
CA ARG A 253 -2.39 15.57 -21.35
C ARG A 253 -3.87 15.28 -21.25
N GLU A 254 -4.28 14.09 -21.65
CA GLU A 254 -5.68 13.68 -21.74
C GLU A 254 -6.27 13.23 -20.41
N THR A 255 -5.47 12.59 -19.54
CA THR A 255 -5.97 11.83 -18.38
C THR A 255 -5.36 12.34 -17.07
N SER A 256 -6.18 12.41 -16.02
CA SER A 256 -5.75 12.79 -14.66
C SER A 256 -4.64 11.88 -14.13
N ALA A 257 -3.72 12.43 -13.35
CA ALA A 257 -2.62 11.66 -12.78
C ALA A 257 -3.08 10.68 -11.71
N PHE A 258 -3.95 11.11 -10.81
CA PHE A 258 -4.29 10.38 -9.58
C PHE A 258 -5.80 10.25 -9.36
N VAL A 259 -6.50 11.36 -9.11
CA VAL A 259 -7.95 11.33 -8.91
C VAL A 259 -8.65 11.00 -10.22
N PRO A 260 -9.51 9.97 -10.31
CA PRO A 260 -10.28 9.70 -11.51
C PRO A 260 -11.13 10.90 -11.93
N TRP A 261 -10.95 11.37 -13.18
CA TRP A 261 -11.64 12.52 -13.71
C TRP A 261 -11.95 12.35 -15.20
N PHE A 262 -12.86 13.15 -15.70
CA PHE A 262 -13.23 13.10 -17.12
C PHE A 262 -12.04 13.39 -18.04
N VAL A 263 -11.98 12.64 -19.15
CA VAL A 263 -10.92 12.78 -20.15
C VAL A 263 -10.98 14.18 -20.79
N ARG A 264 -9.84 14.85 -20.85
CA ARG A 264 -9.70 16.12 -21.55
C ARG A 264 -9.53 15.86 -23.05
N ARG A 265 -10.32 16.53 -23.88
CA ARG A 265 -10.03 16.57 -25.32
C ARG A 265 -8.86 17.53 -25.52
N VAL A 266 -7.78 17.00 -26.11
CA VAL A 266 -6.63 17.80 -26.53
C VAL A 266 -6.65 17.74 -28.04
N ASP A 267 -6.96 18.86 -28.67
CA ASP A 267 -6.91 19.07 -30.12
C ASP A 267 -5.47 19.00 -30.65
#